data_526bde4bc8ebeabc53f95a7c74a59d03
#
_entry.id   526bde4bc8ebeabc53f95a7c74a59d03
#
_cell.length_a   1.000
_cell.length_b   1.000
_cell.length_c   1.000
_cell.angle_alpha   90.00
_cell.angle_beta   90.00
_cell.angle_gamma   90.00
#
_symmetry.space_group_name_H-M   'P 1'
#
loop_
_entity.id
_entity.type
_entity.pdbx_description
1 polymer ?
#
loop_
_entity_poly.entity_id
_entity_poly.type
_entity_poly.pdbx_seq_one_letter_code
_entity_poly.pdbx_strand_id
1 'polypeptide(L)'
;MYSLVLHGRRLVQLQKWPNFRVSVQTASALSNLFSFTSVADVSLRDGLKGYNFTVSYLVDSLGFTTKLAESISSKVCFEDKSNPDSKSIAPKLQSLQSRGASSSELTEIVSTVPKILGKRGNKSVTVYYDFVKDIIEADKSSSYEKLCHSFPQGNKENKIRNISVLRELGVAQRLLFPLLISDSQPVCGKERFEESLKKVVEMGFDPETSKFVEALRVIYRMSDKTIEEKVNVYKRLGFGVADVWGIFMKWPSFLSYSEKKITHTFETLMRCGLLKHEVLSLIKKHPKCICSSEQKIVNSIETFLGLGFSRDEFAMMIKRYPQCIDYTAETVKKKTDFIVRKMNWPLEGLVLIPQIFGYSLEKRTVPRCNVIKTLMSKGLLGSETPPMSSVLTSTDQSFLRRYVMKHDKLVPELMAIFTGENGK
;
A
#
# COMPACT_ATOMS: atom_id res chain seq x y z
N MET A 1 -15.41 28.16 13.78
CA MET A 1 -15.93 27.68 12.47
C MET A 1 -15.75 26.17 12.24
N TYR A 2 -15.20 25.43 13.21
CA TYR A 2 -15.10 23.95 13.20
C TYR A 2 -16.34 23.22 13.77
N SER A 3 -17.31 23.96 14.28
CA SER A 3 -18.50 23.41 14.95
C SER A 3 -19.56 22.82 14.00
N LEU A 4 -19.49 23.07 12.71
CA LEU A 4 -20.57 22.69 11.77
C LEU A 4 -20.41 21.33 11.08
N VAL A 5 -19.28 20.63 11.28
CA VAL A 5 -19.04 19.30 10.65
C VAL A 5 -19.35 18.13 11.60
N LEU A 6 -19.57 18.41 12.89
CA LEU A 6 -19.72 17.38 13.93
C LEU A 6 -21.17 17.02 14.30
N HIS A 7 -22.17 17.56 13.62
CA HIS A 7 -23.59 17.32 13.95
C HIS A 7 -24.19 16.08 13.29
N GLY A 8 -23.49 14.96 13.27
CA GLY A 8 -24.02 13.73 12.67
C GLY A 8 -23.65 12.41 13.34
N ARG A 9 -22.78 12.38 14.34
CA ARG A 9 -22.48 11.13 15.07
C ARG A 9 -22.24 11.43 16.55
N ARG A 10 -22.91 10.67 17.41
CA ARG A 10 -22.96 10.70 18.87
C ARG A 10 -21.66 11.16 19.53
N LEU A 11 -21.74 12.26 20.29
CA LEU A 11 -20.77 12.67 21.29
C LEU A 11 -20.52 11.52 22.27
N VAL A 12 -19.37 10.89 22.18
CA VAL A 12 -18.83 10.10 23.28
C VAL A 12 -18.15 11.11 24.21
N GLN A 13 -18.79 11.43 25.30
CA GLN A 13 -18.21 12.23 26.38
C GLN A 13 -16.99 11.47 26.91
N LEU A 14 -15.83 12.11 26.84
CA LEU A 14 -14.63 11.67 27.55
C LEU A 14 -14.85 11.84 29.07
N GLN A 15 -15.61 10.94 29.67
CA GLN A 15 -15.62 10.76 31.11
C GLN A 15 -14.35 10.02 31.52
N LYS A 16 -13.79 10.46 32.66
CA LYS A 16 -12.61 9.91 33.33
C LYS A 16 -12.56 8.38 33.24
N TRP A 17 -11.46 7.89 32.71
CA TRP A 17 -11.20 6.47 32.51
C TRP A 17 -11.19 5.70 33.85
N PRO A 18 -12.02 4.69 34.04
CA PRO A 18 -11.80 3.69 35.08
C PRO A 18 -10.83 2.62 34.56
N ASN A 19 -9.99 2.15 35.44
CA ASN A 19 -9.03 1.07 35.23
C ASN A 19 -9.68 -0.16 34.57
N PHE A 20 -9.40 -0.40 33.29
CA PHE A 20 -9.76 -1.64 32.64
C PHE A 20 -8.64 -2.66 32.86
N ARG A 21 -8.86 -3.61 33.77
CA ARG A 21 -8.17 -4.88 33.77
C ARG A 21 -8.74 -5.71 32.62
N VAL A 22 -7.97 -5.88 31.55
CA VAL A 22 -8.28 -6.85 30.49
C VAL A 22 -7.73 -8.20 30.92
N SER A 23 -8.63 -9.14 31.12
CA SER A 23 -8.34 -10.55 31.27
C SER A 23 -7.82 -11.09 29.96
N VAL A 24 -6.58 -11.57 29.95
CA VAL A 24 -5.97 -12.27 28.81
C VAL A 24 -6.54 -13.67 28.78
N GLN A 25 -7.46 -13.94 27.87
CA GLN A 25 -7.75 -15.30 27.43
C GLN A 25 -6.93 -15.60 26.18
N THR A 26 -6.05 -16.54 26.35
CA THR A 26 -5.19 -17.18 25.36
C THR A 26 -5.99 -17.74 24.19
N ALA A 27 -5.72 -17.28 22.99
CA ALA A 27 -6.05 -17.98 21.75
C ALA A 27 -4.74 -18.42 21.09
N SER A 28 -4.29 -19.61 21.47
CA SER A 28 -3.32 -20.38 20.71
C SER A 28 -4.06 -21.08 19.56
N ALA A 29 -3.93 -20.60 18.36
CA ALA A 29 -4.08 -21.37 17.11
C ALA A 29 -3.78 -20.45 15.94
N LEU A 30 -2.61 -20.62 15.33
CA LEU A 30 -2.29 -20.51 13.90
C LEU A 30 -0.76 -20.49 13.71
N SER A 31 -0.13 -21.53 14.21
CA SER A 31 1.20 -21.95 13.74
C SER A 31 0.98 -23.21 12.93
N ASN A 32 0.95 -23.07 11.63
CA ASN A 32 1.32 -24.10 10.64
C ASN A 32 0.78 -23.65 9.29
N LEU A 33 1.69 -23.15 8.45
CA LEU A 33 1.66 -23.27 7.00
C LEU A 33 2.76 -22.41 6.37
N PHE A 34 4.02 -22.81 6.55
CA PHE A 34 5.07 -22.51 5.57
C PHE A 34 6.12 -23.62 5.63
N SER A 35 5.86 -24.71 4.91
CA SER A 35 6.91 -25.64 4.52
C SER A 35 7.62 -25.05 3.30
N PHE A 36 8.88 -24.70 3.44
CA PHE A 36 9.75 -24.36 2.33
C PHE A 36 10.43 -25.63 1.82
N THR A 37 10.08 -26.04 0.61
CA THR A 37 10.93 -26.95 -0.16
C THR A 37 11.91 -26.11 -0.98
N SER A 38 13.18 -26.35 -0.71
CA SER A 38 14.30 -25.86 -1.50
C SER A 38 14.34 -26.60 -2.84
N VAL A 39 14.32 -25.89 -3.94
CA VAL A 39 14.81 -26.39 -5.22
C VAL A 39 15.79 -25.35 -5.77
N ALA A 40 17.02 -25.77 -5.87
CA ALA A 40 18.05 -25.08 -6.61
C ALA A 40 17.68 -25.08 -8.10
N ASP A 41 17.73 -23.92 -8.74
CA ASP A 41 17.84 -23.87 -10.17
C ASP A 41 18.94 -22.88 -10.58
N VAL A 42 20.01 -23.48 -11.12
CA VAL A 42 21.13 -22.83 -11.76
C VAL A 42 20.77 -22.76 -13.24
N SER A 43 20.66 -21.57 -13.74
CA SER A 43 20.98 -21.06 -15.07
C SER A 43 19.92 -20.14 -15.63
N LEU A 44 20.31 -18.89 -15.71
CA LEU A 44 20.08 -17.99 -16.85
C LEU A 44 20.73 -16.63 -16.51
N ARG A 45 22.06 -16.62 -16.68
CA ARG A 45 22.84 -15.38 -16.79
C ARG A 45 22.74 -14.92 -18.23
N ASP A 46 21.84 -14.01 -18.51
CA ASP A 46 22.02 -12.94 -19.51
C ASP A 46 20.74 -12.03 -19.44
N GLY A 47 20.95 -10.79 -19.00
CA GLY A 47 19.89 -9.77 -19.06
C GLY A 47 19.67 -8.90 -17.82
N LEU A 48 20.44 -9.02 -16.77
CA LEU A 48 20.28 -8.20 -15.56
C LEU A 48 21.33 -7.08 -15.46
N LYS A 49 21.17 -6.04 -16.28
CA LYS A 49 21.72 -4.72 -15.97
C LYS A 49 20.88 -4.12 -14.85
N GLY A 50 21.39 -4.08 -13.61
CA GLY A 50 20.80 -3.34 -12.50
C GLY A 50 20.33 -4.19 -11.32
N TYR A 51 21.01 -5.26 -10.96
CA TYR A 51 20.88 -5.80 -9.59
C TYR A 51 21.40 -4.73 -8.65
N ASN A 52 20.47 -4.11 -7.88
CA ASN A 52 20.80 -3.13 -6.89
C ASN A 52 21.68 -3.80 -5.82
N PHE A 53 22.88 -3.29 -5.61
CA PHE A 53 23.83 -3.80 -4.60
C PHE A 53 23.17 -4.03 -3.25
N THR A 54 22.20 -3.21 -2.89
CA THR A 54 21.39 -3.34 -1.68
C THR A 54 20.67 -4.68 -1.61
N VAL A 55 20.04 -5.12 -2.71
CA VAL A 55 19.31 -6.39 -2.78
C VAL A 55 20.26 -7.56 -2.60
N SER A 56 21.35 -7.58 -3.37
CA SER A 56 22.37 -8.64 -3.25
C SER A 56 22.95 -8.70 -1.84
N TYR A 57 23.29 -7.55 -1.27
CA TYR A 57 23.85 -7.52 0.09
C TYR A 57 22.88 -8.01 1.15
N LEU A 58 21.59 -7.65 1.08
CA LEU A 58 20.59 -8.12 2.02
C LEU A 58 20.33 -9.62 1.88
N VAL A 59 20.39 -10.15 0.66
CA VAL A 59 20.25 -11.61 0.42
C VAL A 59 21.47 -12.35 0.92
N ASP A 60 22.67 -11.94 0.49
CA ASP A 60 23.92 -12.67 0.72
C ASP A 60 24.42 -12.55 2.17
N SER A 61 24.28 -11.37 2.78
CA SER A 61 24.82 -11.09 4.13
C SER A 61 23.84 -11.30 5.28
N LEU A 62 22.54 -11.15 5.03
CA LEU A 62 21.51 -11.27 6.06
C LEU A 62 20.52 -12.40 5.82
N GLY A 63 20.66 -13.13 4.69
CA GLY A 63 19.78 -14.25 4.37
C GLY A 63 18.34 -13.87 4.05
N PHE A 64 18.09 -12.63 3.59
CA PHE A 64 16.75 -12.21 3.16
C PHE A 64 16.33 -12.95 1.90
N THR A 65 15.04 -13.24 1.76
CA THR A 65 14.51 -13.64 0.46
C THR A 65 14.63 -12.48 -0.53
N THR A 66 14.87 -12.76 -1.81
CA THR A 66 14.99 -11.74 -2.86
C THR A 66 13.80 -10.79 -2.87
N LYS A 67 12.59 -11.32 -2.75
CA LYS A 67 11.35 -10.53 -2.70
C LYS A 67 11.31 -9.56 -1.50
N LEU A 68 11.80 -9.96 -0.34
CA LEU A 68 11.85 -9.10 0.84
C LEU A 68 12.93 -8.03 0.69
N ALA A 69 14.10 -8.40 0.17
CA ALA A 69 15.21 -7.49 -0.11
C ALA A 69 14.81 -6.40 -1.13
N GLU A 70 14.11 -6.75 -2.19
CA GLU A 70 13.54 -5.80 -3.17
C GLU A 70 12.53 -4.85 -2.52
N SER A 71 11.63 -5.38 -1.69
CA SER A 71 10.67 -4.56 -0.94
C SER A 71 11.34 -3.60 0.03
N ILE A 72 12.45 -3.99 0.66
CA ILE A 72 13.23 -3.13 1.55
C ILE A 72 13.97 -2.08 0.72
N SER A 73 14.65 -2.49 -0.34
CA SER A 73 15.38 -1.59 -1.24
C SER A 73 14.49 -0.49 -1.82
N SER A 74 13.27 -0.81 -2.20
CA SER A 74 12.30 0.18 -2.71
C SER A 74 11.81 1.20 -1.66
N LYS A 75 11.94 0.89 -0.38
CA LYS A 75 11.53 1.77 0.74
C LYS A 75 12.65 2.65 1.28
N VAL A 76 13.89 2.31 0.95
CA VAL A 76 15.09 3.02 1.40
C VAL A 76 15.57 3.92 0.25
N CYS A 77 15.24 5.22 0.31
CA CYS A 77 15.78 6.19 -0.62
C CYS A 77 17.19 6.61 -0.15
N PHE A 78 18.19 6.31 -0.97
CA PHE A 78 19.54 6.86 -0.81
C PHE A 78 19.64 8.18 -1.59
N GLU A 79 19.99 9.26 -0.89
CA GLU A 79 20.01 10.60 -1.49
C GLU A 79 21.27 10.90 -2.34
N ASP A 80 22.17 9.93 -2.52
CA ASP A 80 23.46 10.16 -3.23
C ASP A 80 23.51 9.43 -4.57
N LYS A 81 23.58 10.21 -5.66
CA LYS A 81 23.49 9.74 -7.05
C LYS A 81 24.79 9.13 -7.61
N SER A 82 25.91 9.17 -6.85
CA SER A 82 27.22 8.73 -7.32
C SER A 82 27.73 7.44 -6.67
N ASN A 83 27.02 6.33 -6.89
CA ASN A 83 27.33 5.01 -6.33
C ASN A 83 27.14 4.88 -4.81
N PRO A 84 25.93 5.10 -4.32
CA PRO A 84 25.63 5.29 -2.89
C PRO A 84 25.56 3.98 -2.11
N ASP A 85 25.36 2.86 -2.80
CA ASP A 85 24.91 1.62 -2.17
C ASP A 85 26.01 0.91 -1.37
N SER A 86 27.24 0.85 -1.85
CA SER A 86 28.30 0.09 -1.21
C SER A 86 28.89 0.76 0.04
N LYS A 87 28.94 2.10 0.07
CA LYS A 87 29.55 2.86 1.18
C LYS A 87 28.64 3.09 2.37
N SER A 88 27.32 2.96 2.20
CA SER A 88 26.38 3.36 3.24
C SER A 88 25.75 2.18 4.01
N ILE A 89 25.40 1.07 3.38
CA ILE A 89 24.67 -0.02 4.02
C ILE A 89 25.62 -1.02 4.68
N ALA A 90 26.58 -1.54 3.95
CA ALA A 90 27.50 -2.52 4.47
C ALA A 90 28.24 -2.05 5.73
N PRO A 91 28.84 -0.84 5.77
CA PRO A 91 29.46 -0.31 6.99
C PRO A 91 28.49 -0.15 8.16
N LYS A 92 27.22 0.17 7.90
CA LYS A 92 26.20 0.32 8.94
C LYS A 92 25.85 -1.04 9.55
N LEU A 93 25.60 -2.04 8.73
CA LEU A 93 25.28 -3.38 9.20
C LEU A 93 26.50 -4.03 9.89
N GLN A 94 27.70 -3.87 9.34
CA GLN A 94 28.93 -4.32 10.00
C GLN A 94 29.16 -3.64 11.35
N SER A 95 28.88 -2.33 11.45
CA SER A 95 28.95 -1.61 12.73
C SER A 95 27.95 -2.14 13.76
N LEU A 96 26.78 -2.60 13.35
CA LEU A 96 25.82 -3.23 14.26
C LEU A 96 26.23 -4.66 14.64
N GLN A 97 26.77 -5.43 13.70
CA GLN A 97 27.29 -6.79 13.95
C GLN A 97 28.50 -6.76 14.90
N SER A 98 29.43 -5.79 14.72
CA SER A 98 30.59 -5.65 15.60
C SER A 98 30.21 -5.30 17.05
N ARG A 99 28.98 -4.86 17.30
CA ARG A 99 28.39 -4.61 18.62
C ARG A 99 27.57 -5.79 19.15
N GLY A 100 27.65 -6.92 18.50
CA GLY A 100 27.01 -8.16 18.96
C GLY A 100 25.59 -8.39 18.43
N ALA A 101 25.14 -7.60 17.42
CA ALA A 101 23.85 -7.86 16.77
C ALA A 101 23.94 -9.16 15.95
N SER A 102 23.10 -10.14 16.26
CA SER A 102 22.98 -11.36 15.47
C SER A 102 22.32 -11.09 14.11
N SER A 103 22.58 -11.93 13.10
CA SER A 103 21.94 -11.81 11.80
C SER A 103 20.40 -11.91 11.90
N SER A 104 19.86 -12.70 12.81
CA SER A 104 18.42 -12.81 13.05
C SER A 104 17.80 -11.51 13.61
N GLU A 105 18.48 -10.88 14.59
CA GLU A 105 18.04 -9.58 15.12
C GLU A 105 18.09 -8.49 14.07
N LEU A 106 19.16 -8.43 13.28
CA LEU A 106 19.26 -7.47 12.17
C LEU A 106 18.16 -7.69 11.13
N THR A 107 17.86 -8.95 10.82
CA THR A 107 16.78 -9.31 9.92
C THR A 107 15.43 -8.83 10.44
N GLU A 108 15.13 -9.07 11.71
CA GLU A 108 13.88 -8.62 12.36
C GLU A 108 13.78 -7.08 12.33
N ILE A 109 14.83 -6.38 12.73
CA ILE A 109 14.85 -4.91 12.80
C ILE A 109 14.75 -4.27 11.43
N VAL A 110 15.52 -4.75 10.45
CA VAL A 110 15.51 -4.21 9.09
C VAL A 110 14.19 -4.50 8.38
N SER A 111 13.59 -5.66 8.63
CA SER A 111 12.26 -6.01 8.09
C SER A 111 11.17 -5.10 8.66
N THR A 112 11.25 -4.83 9.97
CA THR A 112 10.26 -4.01 10.69
C THR A 112 10.44 -2.53 10.38
N VAL A 113 11.68 -2.08 10.28
CA VAL A 113 12.06 -0.67 10.13
C VAL A 113 13.09 -0.46 9.02
N PRO A 114 12.75 -0.71 7.73
CA PRO A 114 13.72 -0.56 6.63
C PRO A 114 14.42 0.80 6.57
N LYS A 115 13.75 1.85 7.00
CA LYS A 115 14.27 3.24 7.00
C LYS A 115 15.48 3.47 7.91
N ILE A 116 15.80 2.54 8.81
CA ILE A 116 17.02 2.61 9.62
C ILE A 116 18.26 2.61 8.73
N LEU A 117 18.24 1.92 7.61
CA LEU A 117 19.34 1.88 6.64
C LEU A 117 19.56 3.22 5.93
N GLY A 118 18.51 4.03 5.79
CA GLY A 118 18.58 5.38 5.18
C GLY A 118 19.12 6.48 6.10
N LYS A 119 19.38 6.22 7.38
CA LYS A 119 19.88 7.25 8.32
C LYS A 119 21.34 7.58 8.04
N ARG A 120 21.68 8.89 8.11
CA ARG A 120 23.06 9.38 7.90
C ARG A 120 23.91 9.14 9.16
N GLY A 121 25.06 8.51 8.95
CA GLY A 121 26.10 8.30 9.98
C GLY A 121 25.85 7.09 10.92
N ASN A 122 26.94 6.40 11.25
CA ASN A 122 26.90 5.19 12.07
C ASN A 122 26.37 5.43 13.48
N LYS A 123 26.68 6.58 14.10
CA LYS A 123 26.18 6.93 15.45
C LYS A 123 24.65 7.02 15.49
N SER A 124 24.05 7.61 14.45
CA SER A 124 22.60 7.72 14.36
C SER A 124 21.94 6.36 14.19
N VAL A 125 22.51 5.51 13.33
CA VAL A 125 22.01 4.13 13.13
C VAL A 125 22.08 3.32 14.42
N THR A 126 23.18 3.42 15.14
CA THR A 126 23.40 2.71 16.40
C THR A 126 22.40 3.12 17.48
N VAL A 127 22.22 4.41 17.69
CA VAL A 127 21.26 4.93 18.70
C VAL A 127 19.84 4.49 18.37
N TYR A 128 19.47 4.47 17.09
CA TYR A 128 18.15 3.97 16.67
C TYR A 128 18.03 2.45 16.79
N TYR A 129 19.10 1.72 16.53
CA TYR A 129 19.13 0.26 16.71
C TYR A 129 18.91 -0.13 18.16
N ASP A 130 19.72 0.42 19.07
CA ASP A 130 19.63 0.17 20.51
C ASP A 130 18.21 0.51 21.00
N PHE A 131 17.67 1.63 20.58
CA PHE A 131 16.32 2.06 20.90
C PHE A 131 15.21 1.11 20.38
N VAL A 132 15.30 0.63 19.14
CA VAL A 132 14.34 -0.32 18.58
C VAL A 132 14.45 -1.66 19.28
N LYS A 133 15.67 -2.10 19.59
CA LYS A 133 15.93 -3.33 20.35
C LYS A 133 15.32 -3.24 21.76
N ASP A 134 15.55 -2.16 22.47
CA ASP A 134 14.99 -1.92 23.81
C ASP A 134 13.46 -1.95 23.81
N ILE A 135 12.82 -1.40 22.76
CA ILE A 135 11.35 -1.44 22.62
C ILE A 135 10.87 -2.88 22.37
N ILE A 136 11.52 -3.62 21.49
CA ILE A 136 11.16 -5.00 21.20
C ILE A 136 11.31 -5.87 22.46
N GLU A 137 12.40 -5.71 23.19
CA GLU A 137 12.68 -6.44 24.43
C GLU A 137 11.71 -6.05 25.55
N ALA A 138 11.40 -4.76 25.71
CA ALA A 138 10.43 -4.30 26.70
C ALA A 138 9.02 -4.82 26.44
N ASP A 139 8.63 -4.96 25.17
CA ASP A 139 7.34 -5.54 24.82
C ASP A 139 7.24 -7.03 25.19
N LYS A 140 8.36 -7.76 25.05
CA LYS A 140 8.47 -9.17 25.49
C LYS A 140 8.44 -9.33 27.01
N SER A 141 8.91 -8.34 27.76
CA SER A 141 9.10 -8.41 29.22
C SER A 141 8.11 -7.59 30.06
N SER A 142 7.16 -6.89 29.46
CA SER A 142 6.27 -5.93 30.13
C SER A 142 6.98 -4.84 30.95
N SER A 143 8.26 -4.58 30.68
CA SER A 143 9.15 -3.76 31.51
C SER A 143 9.44 -2.39 30.89
N TYR A 144 8.38 -1.62 30.57
CA TYR A 144 8.47 -0.28 29.98
C TYR A 144 9.17 0.75 30.89
N GLU A 145 9.09 0.58 32.19
CA GLU A 145 9.69 1.51 33.14
C GLU A 145 11.23 1.54 33.05
N LYS A 146 11.85 0.42 32.67
CA LYS A 146 13.31 0.34 32.48
C LYS A 146 13.80 1.04 31.19
N LEU A 147 12.94 1.17 30.19
CA LEU A 147 13.24 1.93 28.96
C LEU A 147 13.49 3.41 29.23
N CYS A 148 12.94 3.95 30.30
CA CYS A 148 13.05 5.36 30.64
C CYS A 148 14.49 5.82 30.90
N HIS A 149 15.42 4.93 31.18
CA HIS A 149 16.78 5.28 31.58
C HIS A 149 17.83 5.27 30.46
N SER A 150 17.55 4.70 29.29
CA SER A 150 18.53 4.46 28.21
C SER A 150 18.55 5.48 27.07
N PHE A 151 17.76 6.53 27.13
CA PHE A 151 17.62 7.49 26.02
C PHE A 151 18.61 8.67 26.02
N PRO A 152 19.06 9.20 24.85
CA PRO A 152 19.84 10.45 24.77
C PRO A 152 19.04 11.65 25.26
N GLN A 153 19.69 12.59 25.90
CA GLN A 153 19.08 13.81 26.45
C GLN A 153 18.34 14.65 25.39
N GLY A 154 17.17 15.19 25.74
CA GLY A 154 16.36 16.10 24.92
C GLY A 154 15.12 15.43 24.29
N ASN A 155 13.92 15.83 24.65
CA ASN A 155 12.62 15.32 24.19
C ASN A 155 12.28 13.85 24.51
N LYS A 156 13.06 13.19 25.35
CA LYS A 156 12.97 11.80 25.72
C LYS A 156 11.67 11.46 26.43
N GLU A 157 11.36 12.22 27.48
CA GLU A 157 10.17 12.01 28.30
C GLU A 157 8.87 12.12 27.52
N ASN A 158 8.79 13.11 26.61
CA ASN A 158 7.62 13.28 25.75
C ASN A 158 7.42 12.11 24.79
N LYS A 159 8.51 11.55 24.23
CA LYS A 159 8.42 10.41 23.32
C LYS A 159 7.87 9.19 24.03
N ILE A 160 8.38 8.86 25.21
CA ILE A 160 7.95 7.70 26.00
C ILE A 160 6.49 7.84 26.38
N ARG A 161 6.12 9.02 26.92
CA ARG A 161 4.74 9.31 27.28
C ARG A 161 3.80 9.18 26.09
N ASN A 162 4.15 9.80 24.97
CA ASN A 162 3.31 9.82 23.78
C ASN A 162 3.16 8.44 23.14
N ILE A 163 4.22 7.60 23.21
CA ILE A 163 4.15 6.21 22.76
C ILE A 163 3.26 5.39 23.70
N SER A 164 3.38 5.58 25.02
CA SER A 164 2.49 4.92 25.98
C SER A 164 1.03 5.27 25.71
N VAL A 165 0.74 6.56 25.48
CA VAL A 165 -0.62 7.01 25.11
C VAL A 165 -1.11 6.34 23.81
N LEU A 166 -0.28 6.25 22.78
CA LEU A 166 -0.66 5.61 21.51
C LEU A 166 -0.91 4.10 21.69
N ARG A 167 -0.15 3.45 22.57
CA ARG A 167 -0.36 2.03 22.89
C ARG A 167 -1.65 1.80 23.68
N GLU A 168 -1.91 2.63 24.68
CA GLU A 168 -3.16 2.59 25.42
C GLU A 168 -4.39 2.78 24.52
N LEU A 169 -4.24 3.55 23.45
CA LEU A 169 -5.25 3.70 22.40
C LEU A 169 -5.36 2.50 21.44
N GLY A 170 -4.50 1.47 21.58
CA GLY A 170 -4.52 0.28 20.73
C GLY A 170 -3.69 0.39 19.45
N VAL A 171 -2.82 1.41 19.31
CA VAL A 171 -1.94 1.51 18.13
C VAL A 171 -0.96 0.35 18.13
N ALA A 172 -1.03 -0.48 17.09
CA ALA A 172 -0.19 -1.67 16.97
C ALA A 172 1.30 -1.29 16.92
N GLN A 173 2.15 -2.06 17.59
CA GLN A 173 3.59 -1.85 17.70
C GLN A 173 4.27 -1.59 16.34
N ARG A 174 3.94 -2.39 15.31
CA ARG A 174 4.44 -2.20 13.95
C ARG A 174 4.19 -0.79 13.36
N LEU A 175 3.18 -0.08 13.86
CA LEU A 175 2.85 1.27 13.43
C LEU A 175 3.56 2.34 14.25
N LEU A 176 4.00 2.01 15.47
CA LEU A 176 4.77 2.92 16.33
C LEU A 176 6.22 3.10 15.84
N PHE A 177 6.85 2.03 15.34
CA PHE A 177 8.22 2.11 14.83
C PHE A 177 8.43 3.21 13.76
N PRO A 178 7.60 3.32 12.73
CA PRO A 178 7.74 4.41 11.76
C PRO A 178 7.58 5.80 12.37
N LEU A 179 6.83 5.95 13.47
CA LEU A 179 6.71 7.21 14.18
C LEU A 179 8.00 7.57 14.93
N LEU A 180 8.66 6.58 15.51
CA LEU A 180 9.90 6.75 16.26
C LEU A 180 11.10 7.15 15.41
N ILE A 181 11.15 6.66 14.17
CA ILE A 181 12.32 6.82 13.27
C ILE A 181 12.17 7.98 12.30
N SER A 182 10.98 8.54 12.18
CA SER A 182 10.72 9.67 11.29
C SER A 182 11.40 10.94 11.81
N ASP A 183 12.09 11.71 10.93
CA ASP A 183 12.73 12.98 11.27
C ASP A 183 11.73 14.05 11.74
N SER A 184 10.50 13.98 11.28
CA SER A 184 9.37 14.76 11.79
C SER A 184 8.55 13.91 12.75
N GLN A 185 9.04 13.76 13.95
CA GLN A 185 8.42 12.86 14.93
C GLN A 185 7.22 13.54 15.58
N PRO A 186 5.99 13.17 15.28
CA PRO A 186 4.82 13.73 15.96
C PRO A 186 4.82 13.41 17.45
N VAL A 187 5.57 12.40 17.87
CA VAL A 187 5.69 11.98 19.28
C VAL A 187 6.66 12.81 20.13
N CYS A 188 7.39 13.79 19.56
CA CYS A 188 8.37 14.57 20.31
C CYS A 188 7.79 15.76 21.08
N GLY A 189 6.68 16.32 20.62
CA GLY A 189 6.03 17.46 21.27
C GLY A 189 5.10 17.04 22.40
N LYS A 190 4.76 17.96 23.30
CA LYS A 190 3.76 17.74 24.35
C LYS A 190 2.39 18.22 23.86
N GLU A 191 2.16 19.51 23.91
CA GLU A 191 0.86 20.15 23.61
C GLU A 191 0.42 19.88 22.18
N ARG A 192 1.32 20.08 21.21
CA ARG A 192 1.02 19.84 19.79
C ARG A 192 0.69 18.37 19.48
N PHE A 193 1.30 17.43 20.21
CA PHE A 193 0.96 16.03 20.08
C PHE A 193 -0.48 15.77 20.58
N GLU A 194 -0.81 16.26 21.77
CA GLU A 194 -2.13 16.11 22.38
C GLU A 194 -3.23 16.71 21.52
N GLU A 195 -3.02 17.94 21.01
CA GLU A 195 -3.96 18.60 20.10
C GLU A 195 -4.16 17.82 18.80
N SER A 196 -3.06 17.36 18.21
CA SER A 196 -3.11 16.58 16.97
C SER A 196 -3.78 15.23 17.17
N LEU A 197 -3.48 14.55 18.28
CA LEU A 197 -4.08 13.29 18.65
C LEU A 197 -5.59 13.45 18.88
N LYS A 198 -5.98 14.47 19.63
CA LYS A 198 -7.40 14.81 19.89
C LYS A 198 -8.14 15.01 18.57
N LYS A 199 -7.61 15.82 17.65
CA LYS A 199 -8.21 16.05 16.33
C LYS A 199 -8.41 14.75 15.55
N VAL A 200 -7.39 13.88 15.50
CA VAL A 200 -7.45 12.63 14.75
C VAL A 200 -8.46 11.64 15.35
N VAL A 201 -8.52 11.56 16.67
CA VAL A 201 -9.53 10.75 17.38
C VAL A 201 -10.94 11.29 17.15
N GLU A 202 -11.15 12.60 17.27
CA GLU A 202 -12.45 13.26 17.04
C GLU A 202 -12.91 13.11 15.58
N MET A 203 -11.99 13.03 14.62
CA MET A 203 -12.30 12.72 13.22
C MET A 203 -12.75 11.27 13.01
N GLY A 204 -12.59 10.38 14.00
CA GLY A 204 -13.04 9.00 13.97
C GLY A 204 -12.07 8.06 13.23
N PHE A 205 -10.76 8.35 13.21
CA PHE A 205 -9.76 7.40 12.76
C PHE A 205 -9.61 6.26 13.76
N ASP A 206 -9.56 5.05 13.24
CA ASP A 206 -9.31 3.85 14.04
C ASP A 206 -7.82 3.70 14.36
N PRO A 207 -7.43 3.71 15.65
CA PRO A 207 -6.03 3.62 16.10
C PRO A 207 -5.29 2.37 15.62
N GLU A 208 -5.98 1.27 15.38
CA GLU A 208 -5.36 0.02 14.92
C GLU A 208 -4.89 0.09 13.45
N THR A 209 -5.26 1.15 12.74
CA THR A 209 -4.98 1.28 11.31
C THR A 209 -3.76 2.15 11.00
N SER A 210 -3.08 1.85 9.89
CA SER A 210 -2.01 2.71 9.37
C SER A 210 -2.48 4.12 9.01
N LYS A 211 -3.78 4.29 8.70
CA LYS A 211 -4.37 5.60 8.38
C LYS A 211 -4.40 6.53 9.58
N PHE A 212 -4.62 6.01 10.78
CA PHE A 212 -4.54 6.78 12.00
C PHE A 212 -3.17 7.42 12.18
N VAL A 213 -2.12 6.62 12.05
CA VAL A 213 -0.73 7.10 12.16
C VAL A 213 -0.39 8.09 11.06
N GLU A 214 -0.88 7.86 9.84
CA GLU A 214 -0.69 8.77 8.72
C GLU A 214 -1.41 10.10 8.97
N ALA A 215 -2.66 10.08 9.44
CA ALA A 215 -3.42 11.26 9.80
C ALA A 215 -2.74 12.06 10.92
N LEU A 216 -2.30 11.38 11.98
CA LEU A 216 -1.56 12.02 13.08
C LEU A 216 -0.31 12.74 12.57
N ARG A 217 0.45 12.14 11.66
CA ARG A 217 1.62 12.78 11.05
C ARG A 217 1.27 14.01 10.24
N VAL A 218 0.21 13.93 9.45
CA VAL A 218 -0.23 15.03 8.60
C VAL A 218 -0.71 16.21 9.44
N ILE A 219 -1.60 15.96 10.42
CA ILE A 219 -2.14 16.99 11.32
C ILE A 219 -1.02 17.61 12.18
N TYR A 220 -0.11 16.79 12.72
CA TYR A 220 1.00 17.29 13.52
C TYR A 220 1.93 18.24 12.74
N ARG A 221 2.14 18.02 11.44
CA ARG A 221 3.04 18.80 10.58
C ARG A 221 2.47 20.13 10.14
N MET A 222 1.15 20.30 10.15
CA MET A 222 0.47 21.46 9.60
C MET A 222 -0.21 22.28 10.69
N SER A 223 -0.03 23.60 10.66
CA SER A 223 -0.83 24.52 11.49
C SER A 223 -2.28 24.51 10.98
N ASP A 224 -3.20 24.94 11.85
CA ASP A 224 -4.62 25.07 11.48
C ASP A 224 -4.81 26.00 10.28
N LYS A 225 -4.05 27.09 10.23
CA LYS A 225 -4.01 28.00 9.08
C LYS A 225 -3.60 27.28 7.79
N THR A 226 -2.55 26.46 7.85
CA THR A 226 -2.10 25.68 6.69
C THR A 226 -3.15 24.65 6.25
N ILE A 227 -3.82 24.01 7.21
CA ILE A 227 -4.91 23.07 6.91
C ILE A 227 -6.06 23.81 6.20
N GLU A 228 -6.46 24.98 6.71
CA GLU A 228 -7.50 25.80 6.11
C GLU A 228 -7.12 26.26 4.69
N GLU A 229 -5.89 26.73 4.48
CA GLU A 229 -5.38 27.08 3.16
C GLU A 229 -5.47 25.90 2.19
N LYS A 230 -5.10 24.70 2.61
CA LYS A 230 -5.23 23.47 1.81
C LYS A 230 -6.67 23.14 1.48
N VAL A 231 -7.57 23.20 2.45
CA VAL A 231 -9.02 23.01 2.22
C VAL A 231 -9.54 24.01 1.21
N ASN A 232 -9.12 25.27 1.29
CA ASN A 232 -9.53 26.33 0.37
C ASN A 232 -9.02 26.08 -1.06
N VAL A 233 -7.83 25.48 -1.26
CA VAL A 233 -7.37 25.04 -2.60
C VAL A 233 -8.39 24.09 -3.23
N TYR A 234 -8.79 23.06 -2.51
CA TYR A 234 -9.77 22.08 -3.01
C TYR A 234 -11.15 22.70 -3.25
N LYS A 235 -11.57 23.64 -2.38
CA LYS A 235 -12.83 24.37 -2.57
C LYS A 235 -12.83 25.18 -3.88
N ARG A 236 -11.74 25.86 -4.20
CA ARG A 236 -11.61 26.61 -5.47
C ARG A 236 -11.73 25.69 -6.71
N LEU A 237 -11.29 24.45 -6.61
CA LEU A 237 -11.46 23.44 -7.67
C LEU A 237 -12.90 22.90 -7.76
N GLY A 238 -13.74 23.11 -6.75
CA GLY A 238 -15.14 22.70 -6.74
C GLY A 238 -15.49 21.56 -5.79
N PHE A 239 -14.57 21.16 -4.89
CA PHE A 239 -14.89 20.20 -3.83
C PHE A 239 -15.69 20.87 -2.71
N GLY A 240 -16.68 20.16 -2.16
CA GLY A 240 -17.30 20.54 -0.91
C GLY A 240 -16.34 20.27 0.27
N VAL A 241 -16.52 20.99 1.39
CA VAL A 241 -15.74 20.76 2.61
C VAL A 241 -15.87 19.32 3.10
N ALA A 242 -17.07 18.76 3.06
CA ALA A 242 -17.33 17.37 3.43
C ALA A 242 -16.59 16.38 2.49
N ASP A 243 -16.47 16.71 1.20
CA ASP A 243 -15.69 15.90 0.25
C ASP A 243 -14.20 15.86 0.65
N VAL A 244 -13.61 17.02 0.97
CA VAL A 244 -12.20 17.12 1.36
C VAL A 244 -11.92 16.26 2.58
N TRP A 245 -12.76 16.34 3.61
CA TRP A 245 -12.60 15.52 4.80
C TRP A 245 -12.89 14.03 4.55
N GLY A 246 -13.88 13.71 3.70
CA GLY A 246 -14.14 12.35 3.26
C GLY A 246 -12.97 11.72 2.49
N ILE A 247 -12.23 12.52 1.72
CA ILE A 247 -10.99 12.08 1.05
C ILE A 247 -9.87 11.91 2.08
N PHE A 248 -9.73 12.85 3.01
CA PHE A 248 -8.73 12.79 4.08
C PHE A 248 -8.88 11.51 4.92
N MET A 249 -10.10 11.12 5.26
CA MET A 249 -10.38 9.86 5.96
C MET A 249 -9.95 8.62 5.18
N LYS A 250 -9.99 8.67 3.85
CA LYS A 250 -9.55 7.55 3.00
C LYS A 250 -8.05 7.54 2.81
N TRP A 251 -7.43 8.71 2.71
CA TRP A 251 -6.03 8.88 2.40
C TRP A 251 -5.48 10.20 2.99
N PRO A 252 -4.98 10.20 4.24
CA PRO A 252 -4.55 11.41 4.95
C PRO A 252 -3.47 12.23 4.24
N SER A 253 -2.54 11.59 3.53
CA SER A 253 -1.50 12.29 2.76
C SER A 253 -2.03 13.22 1.67
N PHE A 254 -3.32 13.14 1.35
CA PHE A 254 -4.02 14.01 0.42
C PHE A 254 -3.80 15.51 0.71
N LEU A 255 -3.80 15.92 1.97
CA LEU A 255 -3.57 17.32 2.36
C LEU A 255 -2.10 17.74 2.29
N SER A 256 -1.15 16.80 2.17
CA SER A 256 0.27 17.11 2.18
C SER A 256 0.80 17.69 0.86
N TYR A 257 0.03 17.58 -0.23
CA TYR A 257 0.47 18.05 -1.54
C TYR A 257 0.41 19.58 -1.67
N SER A 258 1.34 20.13 -2.46
CA SER A 258 1.36 21.57 -2.75
C SER A 258 0.17 21.96 -3.60
N GLU A 259 -0.29 23.22 -3.48
CA GLU A 259 -1.33 23.79 -4.34
C GLU A 259 -1.00 23.61 -5.82
N LYS A 260 0.24 23.92 -6.20
CA LYS A 260 0.74 23.75 -7.56
C LYS A 260 0.51 22.31 -8.07
N LYS A 261 0.83 21.30 -7.24
CA LYS A 261 0.66 19.89 -7.64
C LYS A 261 -0.80 19.52 -7.78
N ILE A 262 -1.65 19.95 -6.86
CA ILE A 262 -3.09 19.68 -6.86
C ILE A 262 -3.74 20.27 -8.10
N THR A 263 -3.53 21.59 -8.33
CA THR A 263 -4.10 22.33 -9.45
C THR A 263 -3.61 21.78 -10.79
N HIS A 264 -2.29 21.56 -10.89
CA HIS A 264 -1.69 21.02 -12.12
C HIS A 264 -2.23 19.63 -12.48
N THR A 265 -2.39 18.75 -11.49
CA THR A 265 -3.00 17.42 -11.76
C THR A 265 -4.45 17.54 -12.21
N PHE A 266 -5.22 18.42 -11.58
CA PHE A 266 -6.61 18.68 -11.94
C PHE A 266 -6.73 19.20 -13.38
N GLU A 267 -5.93 20.19 -13.73
CA GLU A 267 -5.87 20.78 -15.08
C GLU A 267 -5.40 19.78 -16.13
N THR A 268 -4.42 18.93 -15.80
CA THR A 268 -3.96 17.85 -16.70
C THR A 268 -5.09 16.90 -17.06
N LEU A 269 -5.85 16.44 -16.06
CA LEU A 269 -7.00 15.57 -16.28
C LEU A 269 -8.05 16.24 -17.18
N MET A 270 -8.32 17.53 -16.97
CA MET A 270 -9.25 18.29 -17.84
C MET A 270 -8.71 18.47 -19.28
N ARG A 271 -7.42 18.79 -19.43
CA ARG A 271 -6.78 18.87 -20.77
C ARG A 271 -6.83 17.53 -21.52
N CYS A 272 -6.78 16.43 -20.81
CA CYS A 272 -6.96 15.11 -21.40
C CYS A 272 -8.42 14.79 -21.78
N GLY A 273 -9.35 15.72 -21.59
CA GLY A 273 -10.73 15.65 -22.07
C GLY A 273 -11.74 15.16 -21.03
N LEU A 274 -11.35 15.00 -19.77
CA LEU A 274 -12.32 14.73 -18.70
C LEU A 274 -13.07 16.01 -18.33
N LEU A 275 -14.36 15.91 -18.12
CA LEU A 275 -15.17 17.02 -17.65
C LEU A 275 -14.90 17.30 -16.17
N LYS A 276 -15.12 18.54 -15.73
CA LYS A 276 -14.87 18.97 -14.35
C LYS A 276 -15.51 18.02 -13.31
N HIS A 277 -16.75 17.64 -13.49
CA HIS A 277 -17.46 16.76 -12.58
C HIS A 277 -16.87 15.32 -12.57
N GLU A 278 -16.31 14.86 -13.68
CA GLU A 278 -15.64 13.57 -13.78
C GLU A 278 -14.30 13.58 -13.04
N VAL A 279 -13.52 14.66 -13.16
CA VAL A 279 -12.29 14.86 -12.40
C VAL A 279 -12.58 14.90 -10.91
N LEU A 280 -13.60 15.63 -10.48
CA LEU A 280 -14.04 15.66 -9.09
C LEU A 280 -14.42 14.25 -8.59
N SER A 281 -15.20 13.52 -9.37
CA SER A 281 -15.61 12.15 -9.07
C SER A 281 -14.42 11.20 -8.98
N LEU A 282 -13.46 11.29 -9.90
CA LEU A 282 -12.23 10.51 -9.92
C LEU A 282 -11.42 10.75 -8.65
N ILE A 283 -11.13 12.00 -8.30
CA ILE A 283 -10.33 12.34 -7.12
C ILE A 283 -11.04 11.90 -5.83
N LYS A 284 -12.37 12.04 -5.71
CA LYS A 284 -13.15 11.55 -4.56
C LYS A 284 -13.04 10.03 -4.36
N LYS A 285 -13.04 9.28 -5.46
CA LYS A 285 -12.97 7.81 -5.44
C LYS A 285 -11.54 7.30 -5.33
N HIS A 286 -10.61 7.96 -6.01
CA HIS A 286 -9.22 7.55 -6.14
C HIS A 286 -8.25 8.73 -5.95
N PRO A 287 -8.14 9.28 -4.73
CA PRO A 287 -7.36 10.48 -4.46
C PRO A 287 -5.85 10.31 -4.77
N LYS A 288 -5.36 9.08 -4.79
CA LYS A 288 -3.97 8.78 -5.13
C LYS A 288 -3.56 9.21 -6.54
N CYS A 289 -4.50 9.46 -7.44
CA CYS A 289 -4.20 10.00 -8.77
C CYS A 289 -3.47 11.36 -8.71
N ILE A 290 -3.61 12.12 -7.62
CA ILE A 290 -2.86 13.37 -7.39
C ILE A 290 -1.34 13.13 -7.30
N CYS A 291 -0.89 11.95 -6.85
CA CYS A 291 0.53 11.61 -6.82
C CYS A 291 1.16 11.46 -8.21
N SER A 292 0.35 11.09 -9.20
CA SER A 292 0.84 10.76 -10.52
C SER A 292 1.49 11.96 -11.21
N SER A 293 2.57 11.72 -11.97
CA SER A 293 3.14 12.74 -12.83
C SER A 293 2.19 13.03 -13.99
N GLU A 294 2.29 14.24 -14.55
CA GLU A 294 1.56 14.61 -15.77
C GLU A 294 1.76 13.58 -16.87
N GLN A 295 3.02 13.22 -17.16
CA GLN A 295 3.36 12.25 -18.18
C GLN A 295 2.69 10.89 -17.96
N LYS A 296 2.61 10.43 -16.69
CA LYS A 296 1.93 9.17 -16.37
C LYS A 296 0.43 9.24 -16.68
N ILE A 297 -0.20 10.35 -16.34
CA ILE A 297 -1.63 10.58 -16.60
C ILE A 297 -1.89 10.60 -18.11
N VAL A 298 -1.14 11.42 -18.85
CA VAL A 298 -1.25 11.56 -20.31
C VAL A 298 -1.03 10.20 -20.98
N ASN A 299 0.08 9.53 -20.68
CA ASN A 299 0.39 8.22 -21.27
C ASN A 299 -0.69 7.16 -20.99
N SER A 300 -1.27 7.19 -19.79
CA SER A 300 -2.36 6.26 -19.46
C SER A 300 -3.57 6.50 -20.36
N ILE A 301 -4.00 7.74 -20.48
CA ILE A 301 -5.18 8.11 -21.29
C ILE A 301 -4.92 7.83 -22.78
N GLU A 302 -3.77 8.27 -23.31
CA GLU A 302 -3.38 8.03 -24.71
C GLU A 302 -3.28 6.54 -25.03
N THR A 303 -2.89 5.71 -24.05
CA THR A 303 -2.86 4.25 -24.24
C THR A 303 -4.25 3.69 -24.49
N PHE A 304 -5.25 4.08 -23.71
CA PHE A 304 -6.63 3.64 -23.94
C PHE A 304 -7.18 4.16 -25.27
N LEU A 305 -6.98 5.43 -25.57
CA LEU A 305 -7.41 6.02 -26.85
C LEU A 305 -6.73 5.31 -28.05
N GLY A 306 -5.44 5.04 -27.96
CA GLY A 306 -4.70 4.33 -29.00
C GLY A 306 -5.09 2.85 -29.19
N LEU A 307 -5.83 2.26 -28.23
CA LEU A 307 -6.42 0.93 -28.34
C LEU A 307 -7.84 0.93 -28.94
N GLY A 308 -8.37 2.10 -29.28
CA GLY A 308 -9.67 2.26 -29.91
C GLY A 308 -10.80 2.70 -28.98
N PHE A 309 -10.51 2.91 -27.68
CA PHE A 309 -11.52 3.50 -26.80
C PHE A 309 -11.72 5.00 -27.11
N SER A 310 -12.96 5.44 -27.09
CA SER A 310 -13.29 6.86 -27.15
C SER A 310 -13.02 7.56 -25.80
N ARG A 311 -12.99 8.89 -25.78
CA ARG A 311 -12.85 9.67 -24.53
C ARG A 311 -14.01 9.43 -23.57
N ASP A 312 -15.23 9.33 -24.09
CA ASP A 312 -16.44 9.07 -23.29
C ASP A 312 -16.40 7.68 -22.67
N GLU A 313 -15.96 6.68 -23.44
CA GLU A 313 -15.75 5.32 -22.92
C GLU A 313 -14.69 5.28 -21.83
N PHE A 314 -13.57 5.97 -22.01
CA PHE A 314 -12.55 6.10 -20.98
C PHE A 314 -13.10 6.80 -19.73
N ALA A 315 -13.87 7.87 -19.86
CA ALA A 315 -14.53 8.54 -18.75
C ALA A 315 -15.51 7.60 -18.01
N MET A 316 -16.28 6.80 -18.76
CA MET A 316 -17.15 5.77 -18.18
C MET A 316 -16.34 4.70 -17.42
N MET A 317 -15.22 4.26 -17.96
CA MET A 317 -14.33 3.30 -17.30
C MET A 317 -13.79 3.86 -15.98
N ILE A 318 -13.26 5.08 -15.97
CA ILE A 318 -12.77 5.76 -14.76
C ILE A 318 -13.88 5.94 -13.73
N LYS A 319 -15.09 6.27 -14.16
CA LYS A 319 -16.23 6.41 -13.24
C LYS A 319 -16.54 5.11 -12.50
N ARG A 320 -16.40 3.96 -13.17
CA ARG A 320 -16.64 2.63 -12.63
C ARG A 320 -15.44 2.09 -11.87
N TYR A 321 -14.23 2.25 -12.42
CA TYR A 321 -12.98 1.72 -11.87
C TYR A 321 -11.84 2.73 -12.03
N PRO A 322 -11.74 3.70 -11.10
CA PRO A 322 -10.78 4.80 -11.17
C PRO A 322 -9.31 4.39 -11.30
N GLN A 323 -8.97 3.21 -10.81
CA GLN A 323 -7.62 2.65 -10.87
C GLN A 323 -7.12 2.40 -12.30
N CYS A 324 -7.99 2.47 -13.32
CA CYS A 324 -7.57 2.39 -14.73
C CYS A 324 -6.44 3.37 -15.07
N ILE A 325 -6.45 4.56 -14.44
CA ILE A 325 -5.43 5.60 -14.68
C ILE A 325 -4.03 5.24 -14.17
N ASP A 326 -3.91 4.24 -13.29
CA ASP A 326 -2.63 3.86 -12.66
C ASP A 326 -1.87 2.78 -13.43
N TYR A 327 -2.52 2.08 -14.36
CA TYR A 327 -1.90 0.96 -15.07
C TYR A 327 -0.89 1.44 -16.10
N THR A 328 0.17 0.63 -16.28
CA THR A 328 1.16 0.87 -17.33
C THR A 328 0.59 0.56 -18.70
N ALA A 329 1.07 1.26 -19.72
CA ALA A 329 0.70 1.03 -21.11
C ALA A 329 0.86 -0.45 -21.51
N GLU A 330 1.95 -1.07 -21.09
CA GLU A 330 2.22 -2.49 -21.35
C GLU A 330 1.14 -3.40 -20.75
N THR A 331 0.76 -3.17 -19.49
CA THR A 331 -0.28 -3.97 -18.81
C THR A 331 -1.62 -3.83 -19.52
N VAL A 332 -2.00 -2.60 -19.91
CA VAL A 332 -3.27 -2.34 -20.59
C VAL A 332 -3.29 -3.01 -21.96
N LYS A 333 -2.22 -2.82 -22.77
CA LYS A 333 -2.08 -3.41 -24.10
C LYS A 333 -2.14 -4.94 -24.06
N LYS A 334 -1.34 -5.58 -23.19
CA LYS A 334 -1.31 -7.04 -23.06
C LYS A 334 -2.69 -7.62 -22.71
N LYS A 335 -3.39 -6.98 -21.79
CA LYS A 335 -4.72 -7.46 -21.36
C LYS A 335 -5.77 -7.24 -22.43
N THR A 336 -5.79 -6.07 -23.06
CA THR A 336 -6.72 -5.78 -24.19
C THR A 336 -6.47 -6.75 -25.34
N ASP A 337 -5.22 -6.95 -25.73
CA ASP A 337 -4.84 -7.89 -26.82
C ASP A 337 -5.33 -9.31 -26.51
N PHE A 338 -5.12 -9.78 -25.27
CA PHE A 338 -5.58 -11.10 -24.87
C PHE A 338 -7.11 -11.20 -24.94
N ILE A 339 -7.83 -10.23 -24.41
CA ILE A 339 -9.31 -10.22 -24.37
C ILE A 339 -9.88 -10.17 -25.79
N VAL A 340 -9.39 -9.26 -26.62
CA VAL A 340 -9.96 -9.02 -27.96
C VAL A 340 -9.48 -10.08 -28.95
N ARG A 341 -8.17 -10.32 -29.05
CA ARG A 341 -7.62 -11.21 -30.11
C ARG A 341 -7.62 -12.69 -29.73
N LYS A 342 -7.43 -13.01 -28.45
CA LYS A 342 -7.36 -14.44 -28.02
C LYS A 342 -8.73 -14.99 -27.62
N MET A 343 -9.63 -14.17 -27.10
CA MET A 343 -10.94 -14.58 -26.65
C MET A 343 -12.08 -14.15 -27.56
N ASN A 344 -11.79 -13.29 -28.55
CA ASN A 344 -12.75 -12.70 -29.47
C ASN A 344 -13.92 -12.00 -28.73
N TRP A 345 -13.65 -11.42 -27.56
CA TRP A 345 -14.61 -10.58 -26.87
C TRP A 345 -14.55 -9.14 -27.40
N PRO A 346 -15.69 -8.46 -27.52
CA PRO A 346 -15.72 -7.10 -28.01
C PRO A 346 -15.04 -6.13 -27.05
N LEU A 347 -14.40 -5.08 -27.62
CA LEU A 347 -13.68 -4.06 -26.86
C LEU A 347 -14.61 -3.33 -25.87
N GLU A 348 -15.85 -3.10 -26.27
CA GLU A 348 -16.90 -2.45 -25.48
C GLU A 348 -17.19 -3.19 -24.18
N GLY A 349 -16.97 -4.50 -24.14
CA GLY A 349 -17.08 -5.30 -22.92
C GLY A 349 -16.15 -4.84 -21.82
N LEU A 350 -14.96 -4.33 -22.16
CA LEU A 350 -14.00 -3.76 -21.20
C LEU A 350 -14.48 -2.42 -20.62
N VAL A 351 -15.26 -1.64 -21.40
CA VAL A 351 -15.88 -0.40 -20.88
C VAL A 351 -16.90 -0.70 -19.80
N LEU A 352 -17.64 -1.80 -19.97
CA LEU A 352 -18.65 -2.23 -19.00
C LEU A 352 -18.03 -2.81 -17.73
N ILE A 353 -16.88 -3.47 -17.85
CA ILE A 353 -16.22 -4.22 -16.76
C ILE A 353 -14.73 -3.85 -16.64
N PRO A 354 -14.38 -2.57 -16.42
CA PRO A 354 -13.00 -2.11 -16.43
C PRO A 354 -12.14 -2.69 -15.29
N GLN A 355 -12.75 -3.24 -14.23
CA GLN A 355 -12.04 -3.94 -13.16
C GLN A 355 -11.23 -5.16 -13.64
N ILE A 356 -11.47 -5.65 -14.85
CA ILE A 356 -10.66 -6.71 -15.48
C ILE A 356 -9.20 -6.30 -15.60
N PHE A 357 -8.92 -5.01 -15.82
CA PHE A 357 -7.55 -4.50 -15.81
C PHE A 357 -6.84 -4.66 -14.46
N GLY A 358 -7.58 -4.83 -13.36
CA GLY A 358 -7.04 -5.10 -12.03
C GLY A 358 -6.70 -6.57 -11.76
N TYR A 359 -7.24 -7.51 -12.57
CA TYR A 359 -6.98 -8.93 -12.36
C TYR A 359 -5.61 -9.34 -12.93
N SER A 360 -4.95 -10.33 -12.30
CA SER A 360 -3.74 -10.91 -12.88
C SER A 360 -4.07 -11.61 -14.20
N LEU A 361 -3.32 -11.28 -15.24
CA LEU A 361 -3.46 -11.93 -16.53
C LEU A 361 -3.11 -13.42 -16.41
N GLU A 362 -1.97 -13.74 -15.81
CA GLU A 362 -1.40 -15.07 -15.71
C GLU A 362 -2.14 -15.95 -14.69
N LYS A 363 -2.50 -15.39 -13.52
CA LYS A 363 -3.06 -16.17 -12.40
C LYS A 363 -4.59 -16.28 -12.41
N ARG A 364 -5.27 -15.43 -13.18
CA ARG A 364 -6.73 -15.41 -13.19
C ARG A 364 -7.31 -15.42 -14.60
N THR A 365 -6.92 -14.48 -15.45
CA THR A 365 -7.56 -14.31 -16.75
C THR A 365 -7.25 -15.47 -17.69
N VAL A 366 -5.97 -15.77 -17.90
CA VAL A 366 -5.53 -16.86 -18.79
C VAL A 366 -6.04 -18.23 -18.35
N PRO A 367 -5.92 -18.67 -17.09
CA PRO A 367 -6.42 -19.97 -16.68
C PRO A 367 -7.92 -20.13 -16.92
N ARG A 368 -8.73 -19.15 -16.56
CA ARG A 368 -10.17 -19.21 -16.78
C ARG A 368 -10.55 -19.25 -18.25
N CYS A 369 -9.87 -18.44 -19.06
CA CYS A 369 -10.08 -18.42 -20.50
C CYS A 369 -9.67 -19.74 -21.16
N ASN A 370 -8.61 -20.38 -20.69
CA ASN A 370 -8.20 -21.69 -21.20
C ASN A 370 -9.21 -22.78 -20.87
N VAL A 371 -9.80 -22.78 -19.66
CA VAL A 371 -10.92 -23.68 -19.31
C VAL A 371 -12.08 -23.49 -20.31
N ILE A 372 -12.47 -22.23 -20.59
CA ILE A 372 -13.57 -21.95 -21.54
C ILE A 372 -13.22 -22.46 -22.94
N LYS A 373 -12.00 -22.22 -23.42
CA LYS A 373 -11.54 -22.70 -24.74
C LYS A 373 -11.57 -24.22 -24.83
N THR A 374 -11.10 -24.91 -23.79
CA THR A 374 -11.15 -26.39 -23.73
C THR A 374 -12.59 -26.89 -23.78
N LEU A 375 -13.49 -26.29 -23.05
CA LEU A 375 -14.90 -26.67 -23.10
C LEU A 375 -15.56 -26.41 -24.45
N MET A 376 -15.23 -25.27 -25.09
CA MET A 376 -15.71 -24.95 -26.44
C MET A 376 -15.15 -25.92 -27.48
N SER A 377 -13.87 -26.24 -27.45
CA SER A 377 -13.23 -27.18 -28.40
C SER A 377 -13.81 -28.60 -28.28
N LYS A 378 -14.29 -28.97 -27.12
CA LYS A 378 -14.97 -30.27 -26.86
C LYS A 378 -16.48 -30.22 -27.14
N GLY A 379 -17.02 -29.08 -27.63
CA GLY A 379 -18.45 -28.92 -27.92
C GLY A 379 -19.37 -28.89 -26.68
N LEU A 380 -18.79 -28.66 -25.49
CA LEU A 380 -19.52 -28.66 -24.20
C LEU A 380 -20.09 -27.29 -23.81
N LEU A 381 -19.72 -26.26 -24.55
CA LEU A 381 -20.35 -24.94 -24.55
C LEU A 381 -20.85 -24.65 -25.95
N GLY A 382 -21.85 -23.78 -26.07
CA GLY A 382 -22.36 -23.35 -27.38
C GLY A 382 -21.30 -22.75 -28.27
N SER A 383 -21.62 -22.40 -29.52
CA SER A 383 -20.72 -21.82 -30.51
C SER A 383 -20.19 -20.43 -30.10
N GLU A 384 -20.91 -19.73 -29.24
CA GLU A 384 -20.54 -18.40 -28.77
C GLU A 384 -19.73 -18.46 -27.46
N THR A 385 -18.72 -17.61 -27.38
CA THR A 385 -17.93 -17.44 -26.14
C THR A 385 -18.85 -16.90 -25.03
N PRO A 386 -18.86 -17.53 -23.84
CA PRO A 386 -19.65 -17.05 -22.71
C PRO A 386 -19.35 -15.57 -22.39
N PRO A 387 -20.31 -14.82 -21.82
CA PRO A 387 -20.10 -13.41 -21.48
C PRO A 387 -18.87 -13.22 -20.60
N MET A 388 -18.04 -12.23 -20.94
CA MET A 388 -16.80 -11.88 -20.24
C MET A 388 -17.01 -11.72 -18.72
N SER A 389 -18.14 -11.13 -18.31
CA SER A 389 -18.50 -10.97 -16.90
C SER A 389 -18.62 -12.29 -16.18
N SER A 390 -19.28 -13.28 -16.76
CA SER A 390 -19.51 -14.59 -16.14
C SER A 390 -18.21 -15.37 -15.96
N VAL A 391 -17.26 -15.18 -16.88
CA VAL A 391 -15.96 -15.85 -16.86
C VAL A 391 -14.99 -15.16 -15.91
N LEU A 392 -14.80 -13.84 -16.02
CA LEU A 392 -13.71 -13.14 -15.38
C LEU A 392 -14.08 -12.50 -14.04
N THR A 393 -15.34 -12.06 -13.83
CA THR A 393 -15.71 -11.35 -12.60
C THR A 393 -16.27 -12.24 -11.49
N SER A 394 -16.74 -13.44 -11.82
CA SER A 394 -17.24 -14.42 -10.86
C SER A 394 -16.17 -14.82 -9.84
N THR A 395 -16.58 -15.21 -8.62
CA THR A 395 -15.65 -15.82 -7.64
C THR A 395 -15.09 -17.14 -8.19
N ASP A 396 -13.95 -17.60 -7.66
CA ASP A 396 -13.38 -18.88 -8.10
C ASP A 396 -14.34 -20.03 -7.87
N GLN A 397 -14.99 -20.06 -6.72
CA GLN A 397 -16.01 -21.05 -6.41
C GLN A 397 -17.18 -21.05 -7.41
N SER A 398 -17.68 -19.86 -7.76
CA SER A 398 -18.77 -19.72 -8.72
C SER A 398 -18.33 -20.11 -10.14
N PHE A 399 -17.08 -19.78 -10.53
CA PHE A 399 -16.51 -20.17 -11.80
C PHE A 399 -16.36 -21.71 -11.89
N LEU A 400 -15.74 -22.32 -10.89
CA LEU A 400 -15.53 -23.78 -10.84
C LEU A 400 -16.87 -24.53 -10.88
N ARG A 401 -17.85 -24.10 -10.08
CA ARG A 401 -19.18 -24.71 -10.09
C ARG A 401 -19.87 -24.59 -11.45
N ARG A 402 -19.70 -23.46 -12.16
CA ARG A 402 -20.36 -23.21 -13.44
C ARG A 402 -19.73 -23.92 -14.63
N TYR A 403 -18.39 -23.97 -14.68
CA TYR A 403 -17.63 -24.36 -15.85
C TYR A 403 -16.77 -25.63 -15.68
N VAL A 404 -16.49 -26.06 -14.45
CA VAL A 404 -15.64 -27.22 -14.19
C VAL A 404 -16.43 -28.38 -13.63
N MET A 405 -17.11 -28.18 -12.50
CA MET A 405 -17.78 -29.25 -11.76
C MET A 405 -19.03 -29.83 -12.46
N LYS A 406 -19.48 -29.20 -13.54
CA LYS A 406 -20.58 -29.77 -14.37
C LYS A 406 -20.16 -30.89 -15.32
N HIS A 407 -18.85 -31.12 -15.44
CA HIS A 407 -18.25 -32.01 -16.44
C HIS A 407 -17.42 -33.09 -15.75
N ASP A 408 -18.07 -33.98 -14.99
CA ASP A 408 -17.44 -34.95 -14.07
C ASP A 408 -16.19 -35.64 -14.64
N LYS A 409 -16.26 -36.12 -15.90
CA LYS A 409 -15.14 -36.82 -16.57
C LYS A 409 -13.95 -35.91 -16.89
N LEU A 410 -14.14 -34.59 -16.92
CA LEU A 410 -13.15 -33.61 -17.29
C LEU A 410 -12.64 -32.78 -16.09
N VAL A 411 -13.22 -32.97 -14.90
CA VAL A 411 -12.83 -32.21 -13.71
C VAL A 411 -11.30 -32.22 -13.49
N PRO A 412 -10.59 -33.36 -13.54
CA PRO A 412 -9.13 -33.35 -13.34
C PRO A 412 -8.38 -32.49 -14.36
N GLU A 413 -8.70 -32.63 -15.66
CA GLU A 413 -8.10 -31.87 -16.75
C GLU A 413 -8.38 -30.36 -16.59
N LEU A 414 -9.64 -30.00 -16.36
CA LEU A 414 -10.04 -28.60 -16.23
C LEU A 414 -9.49 -27.95 -14.96
N MET A 415 -9.35 -28.71 -13.88
CA MET A 415 -8.69 -28.22 -12.65
C MET A 415 -7.21 -27.98 -12.88
N ALA A 416 -6.49 -28.88 -13.56
CA ALA A 416 -5.09 -28.68 -13.87
C ALA A 416 -4.87 -27.44 -14.75
N ILE A 417 -5.76 -27.16 -15.71
CA ILE A 417 -5.74 -25.93 -16.51
C ILE A 417 -6.01 -24.70 -15.63
N PHE A 418 -6.99 -24.79 -14.73
CA PHE A 418 -7.37 -23.69 -13.84
C PHE A 418 -6.27 -23.35 -12.82
N THR A 419 -5.57 -24.35 -12.28
CA THR A 419 -4.45 -24.16 -11.32
C THR A 419 -3.14 -23.82 -12.00
N GLY A 420 -3.03 -24.02 -13.32
CA GLY A 420 -1.80 -23.77 -14.08
C GLY A 420 -0.78 -24.91 -13.99
N GLU A 421 -1.17 -26.10 -13.59
CA GLU A 421 -0.29 -27.27 -13.44
C GLU A 421 0.08 -27.93 -14.78
N ASN A 422 -0.59 -27.60 -15.86
CA ASN A 422 -0.30 -28.13 -17.21
C ASN A 422 0.85 -27.43 -17.95
N GLY A 423 1.67 -26.64 -17.26
CA GLY A 423 2.75 -25.84 -17.83
C GLY A 423 4.14 -26.17 -17.27
N LYS A 424 4.32 -27.39 -16.74
CA LYS A 424 5.67 -27.90 -16.39
C LYS A 424 6.03 -29.07 -17.29
#